data_dfd942a020ca43e2cf82727e124318ea
#
_entry.id   dfd942a020ca43e2cf82727e124318ea
#
_cell.length_a   1.000
_cell.length_b   1.000
_cell.length_c   1.000
_cell.angle_alpha   90.00
_cell.angle_beta   90.00
_cell.angle_gamma   90.00
#
_symmetry.space_group_name_H-M   'P 1'
#
loop_
_entity.id
_entity.type
_entity.pdbx_description
1 polymer ?
#
loop_
_entity_poly.entity_id
_entity_poly.type
_entity_poly.pdbx_seq_one_letter_code
_entity_poly.pdbx_strand_id
1 'polypeptide(L)'
;MRRRFLLCIMLIAAMVFPVRGEPLRWVDFQIPYESLKYSMDQDIETFEQEKHLNWIDILTLAGCRTGGRCGLASVKRAAADLKGDKSPEELLGNLYKYYDYYHQAYTAVLGGLVGSYAIEKDGQWIPAYGLKAFSPIAAGYGFSHCDDFGVSRSFGFKRKHLGHDIMGGLGTPIVAVEGGVVEAMGWNRYGGWRIGIRSFDSKRYYYYAHLQKDHPFAENLEVGDLVQAGDLIGFMGRTGYSDKENVNNIETVHLHFGLQLVFDESQKECNSEIWIDVYDLVRLLGNHRSSVIKTAEGWQRMYPYVDLDVGAYPR
;
A
#
# COMPACT_ATOMS: atom_id res chain seq x y z
N MET A 1 19.90 -61.87 -38.13
CA MET A 1 20.23 -60.86 -37.09
C MET A 1 19.96 -59.48 -37.61
N ARG A 2 18.82 -58.87 -37.28
CA ARG A 2 18.48 -57.47 -37.64
C ARG A 2 18.65 -56.59 -36.40
N ARG A 3 19.66 -55.73 -36.39
CA ARG A 3 19.87 -54.72 -35.37
C ARG A 3 18.89 -53.56 -35.64
N ARG A 4 17.96 -53.32 -34.71
CA ARG A 4 17.11 -52.12 -34.67
C ARG A 4 17.88 -51.00 -33.96
N PHE A 5 18.19 -49.95 -34.66
CA PHE A 5 18.65 -48.68 -34.07
C PHE A 5 17.43 -47.93 -33.52
N LEU A 6 17.36 -47.74 -32.20
CA LEU A 6 16.45 -46.80 -31.57
C LEU A 6 17.07 -45.39 -31.65
N LEU A 7 16.43 -44.52 -32.37
CA LEU A 7 16.78 -43.11 -32.41
C LEU A 7 16.06 -42.42 -31.23
N CYS A 8 16.79 -42.10 -30.15
CA CYS A 8 16.27 -41.22 -29.09
C CYS A 8 16.31 -39.79 -29.55
N ILE A 9 15.15 -39.23 -29.90
CA ILE A 9 14.98 -37.81 -30.11
C ILE A 9 14.84 -37.16 -28.71
N MET A 10 15.91 -36.52 -28.24
CA MET A 10 15.82 -35.63 -27.10
C MET A 10 15.07 -34.35 -27.53
N LEU A 11 13.83 -34.20 -27.10
CA LEU A 11 13.12 -32.93 -27.10
C LEU A 11 13.77 -32.07 -26.02
N ILE A 12 14.61 -31.14 -26.42
CA ILE A 12 15.04 -30.01 -25.57
C ILE A 12 13.87 -29.05 -25.53
N ALA A 13 13.04 -29.17 -24.50
CA ALA A 13 12.09 -28.10 -24.14
C ALA A 13 12.92 -26.88 -23.71
N ALA A 14 13.06 -25.93 -24.58
CA ALA A 14 13.56 -24.62 -24.21
C ALA A 14 12.54 -24.01 -23.21
N MET A 15 12.83 -24.12 -21.93
CA MET A 15 12.16 -23.29 -20.93
C MET A 15 12.53 -21.84 -21.23
N VAL A 16 11.61 -21.13 -21.86
CA VAL A 16 11.67 -19.66 -21.93
C VAL A 16 11.36 -19.19 -20.52
N PHE A 17 12.40 -19.00 -19.71
CA PHE A 17 12.26 -18.22 -18.48
C PHE A 17 11.90 -16.80 -18.90
N PRO A 18 10.83 -16.21 -18.36
CA PRO A 18 10.60 -14.79 -18.55
C PRO A 18 11.85 -14.09 -18.03
N VAL A 19 12.46 -13.24 -18.83
CA VAL A 19 13.52 -12.33 -18.40
C VAL A 19 12.87 -11.45 -17.34
N ARG A 20 13.09 -11.76 -16.07
CA ARG A 20 12.74 -10.87 -14.97
C ARG A 20 13.57 -9.61 -15.22
N GLY A 21 12.89 -8.50 -15.52
CA GLY A 21 13.54 -7.19 -15.50
C GLY A 21 14.24 -7.02 -14.14
N GLU A 22 15.35 -6.30 -14.11
CA GLU A 22 15.98 -5.97 -12.84
C GLU A 22 14.95 -5.25 -11.96
N PRO A 23 14.85 -5.60 -10.64
CA PRO A 23 13.92 -4.96 -9.75
C PRO A 23 14.22 -3.47 -9.66
N LEU A 24 13.19 -2.64 -9.62
CA LEU A 24 13.35 -1.21 -9.39
C LEU A 24 14.06 -1.01 -8.04
N ARG A 25 15.14 -0.23 -8.05
CA ARG A 25 15.95 0.07 -6.85
C ARG A 25 15.57 1.38 -6.18
N TRP A 26 14.76 2.16 -6.86
CA TRP A 26 14.34 3.48 -6.40
C TRP A 26 13.01 3.86 -7.07
N VAL A 27 12.13 4.50 -6.31
CA VAL A 27 10.86 5.03 -6.79
C VAL A 27 10.69 6.45 -6.25
N ASP A 28 10.58 7.42 -7.15
CA ASP A 28 10.22 8.79 -6.81
C ASP A 28 8.70 8.91 -6.84
N PHE A 29 8.10 9.04 -5.64
CA PHE A 29 6.67 9.21 -5.49
C PHE A 29 6.39 10.52 -4.75
N GLN A 30 6.12 11.58 -5.51
CA GLN A 30 5.84 12.92 -5.02
C GLN A 30 4.57 13.45 -5.70
N ILE A 31 3.45 12.74 -5.54
CA ILE A 31 2.17 13.10 -6.15
C ILE A 31 1.32 13.84 -5.12
N PRO A 32 1.01 15.14 -5.35
CA PRO A 32 0.21 15.92 -4.41
C PRO A 32 -1.20 15.35 -4.22
N TYR A 33 -1.75 15.50 -3.02
CA TYR A 33 -3.10 15.07 -2.65
C TYR A 33 -4.17 15.42 -3.70
N GLU A 34 -4.18 16.68 -4.19
CA GLU A 34 -5.17 17.13 -5.18
C GLU A 34 -5.09 16.36 -6.51
N SER A 35 -3.88 15.93 -6.88
CA SER A 35 -3.63 15.13 -8.08
C SER A 35 -4.05 13.68 -7.88
N LEU A 36 -3.73 13.09 -6.72
CA LEU A 36 -4.18 11.75 -6.34
C LEU A 36 -5.71 11.70 -6.31
N LYS A 37 -6.32 12.65 -5.61
CA LYS A 37 -7.78 12.72 -5.51
C LYS A 37 -8.44 12.87 -6.88
N TYR A 38 -7.99 13.80 -7.71
CA TYR A 38 -8.57 14.03 -9.03
C TYR A 38 -8.46 12.80 -9.92
N SER A 39 -7.28 12.17 -10.00
CA SER A 39 -7.09 10.97 -10.83
C SER A 39 -7.94 9.79 -10.35
N MET A 40 -8.03 9.59 -9.04
CA MET A 40 -8.90 8.57 -8.43
C MET A 40 -10.39 8.85 -8.72
N ASP A 41 -10.83 10.10 -8.57
CA ASP A 41 -12.23 10.47 -8.88
C ASP A 41 -12.55 10.16 -10.36
N GLN A 42 -11.62 10.47 -11.30
CA GLN A 42 -11.82 10.14 -12.72
C GLN A 42 -11.88 8.62 -12.99
N ASP A 43 -11.06 7.83 -12.31
CA ASP A 43 -11.10 6.36 -12.39
C ASP A 43 -12.49 5.84 -11.96
N ILE A 44 -12.94 6.23 -10.78
CA ILE A 44 -14.23 5.79 -10.21
C ILE A 44 -15.41 6.26 -11.06
N GLU A 45 -15.42 7.52 -11.47
CA GLU A 45 -16.51 8.12 -12.27
C GLU A 45 -16.65 7.50 -13.67
N THR A 46 -15.56 6.97 -14.23
CA THR A 46 -15.54 6.43 -15.58
C THR A 46 -15.58 4.90 -15.64
N PHE A 47 -15.61 4.22 -14.50
CA PHE A 47 -15.50 2.75 -14.43
C PHE A 47 -16.54 2.02 -15.30
N GLU A 48 -17.79 2.48 -15.30
CA GLU A 48 -18.88 1.88 -16.12
C GLU A 48 -19.03 2.53 -17.51
N GLN A 49 -18.17 3.48 -17.88
CA GLN A 49 -18.22 4.14 -19.17
C GLN A 49 -17.51 3.31 -20.24
N GLU A 50 -17.85 3.53 -21.50
CA GLU A 50 -17.22 2.89 -22.65
C GLU A 50 -15.70 3.05 -22.61
N LYS A 51 -15.21 4.19 -22.12
CA LYS A 51 -13.79 4.48 -21.92
C LYS A 51 -13.48 4.73 -20.46
N HIS A 52 -13.03 3.69 -19.77
CA HIS A 52 -12.54 3.78 -18.40
C HIS A 52 -11.17 4.47 -18.37
N LEU A 53 -11.00 5.43 -17.47
CA LEU A 53 -9.76 6.16 -17.22
C LEU A 53 -9.09 5.67 -15.94
N ASN A 54 -8.20 4.70 -16.06
CA ASN A 54 -7.46 4.22 -14.88
C ASN A 54 -6.56 5.34 -14.31
N TRP A 55 -6.61 5.54 -13.00
CA TRP A 55 -5.87 6.62 -12.34
C TRP A 55 -4.34 6.47 -12.44
N ILE A 56 -3.85 5.23 -12.50
CA ILE A 56 -2.42 4.96 -12.69
C ILE A 56 -1.98 5.41 -14.08
N ASP A 57 -2.80 5.16 -15.12
CA ASP A 57 -2.50 5.60 -16.48
C ASP A 57 -2.50 7.13 -16.59
N ILE A 58 -3.46 7.80 -15.95
CA ILE A 58 -3.51 9.27 -15.89
C ILE A 58 -2.22 9.81 -15.25
N LEU A 59 -1.84 9.27 -14.10
CA LEU A 59 -0.64 9.68 -13.37
C LEU A 59 0.64 9.34 -14.14
N THR A 60 0.68 8.18 -14.79
CA THR A 60 1.81 7.76 -15.64
C THR A 60 2.06 8.74 -16.78
N LEU A 61 0.98 9.10 -17.50
CA LEU A 61 1.08 10.06 -18.60
C LEU A 61 1.56 11.44 -18.10
N ALA A 62 1.03 11.89 -16.97
CA ALA A 62 1.45 13.14 -16.33
C ALA A 62 2.91 13.06 -15.84
N GLY A 63 3.31 11.95 -15.22
CA GLY A 63 4.67 11.71 -14.73
C GLY A 63 5.71 11.72 -15.81
N CYS A 64 5.45 11.06 -16.94
CA CYS A 64 6.33 11.10 -18.11
C CYS A 64 6.60 12.52 -18.63
N ARG A 65 5.57 13.38 -18.59
CA ARG A 65 5.65 14.77 -19.08
C ARG A 65 6.32 15.72 -18.11
N THR A 66 6.31 15.41 -16.82
CA THR A 66 6.74 16.33 -15.75
C THR A 66 7.94 15.83 -14.95
N GLY A 67 8.51 14.68 -15.31
CA GLY A 67 9.57 14.06 -14.53
C GLY A 67 9.09 13.67 -13.12
N GLY A 68 7.88 13.11 -13.01
CA GLY A 68 7.29 12.61 -11.75
C GLY A 68 6.56 13.66 -10.89
N ARG A 69 6.62 14.95 -11.23
CA ARG A 69 6.05 16.04 -10.38
C ARG A 69 4.53 16.21 -10.45
N CYS A 70 3.81 15.39 -11.09
CA CYS A 70 2.35 15.24 -11.26
C CYS A 70 1.47 16.35 -10.64
N GLY A 71 1.74 17.62 -10.94
CA GLY A 71 0.89 18.74 -10.48
C GLY A 71 -0.51 18.66 -11.10
N LEU A 72 -1.53 19.15 -10.40
CA LEU A 72 -2.95 19.02 -10.76
C LEU A 72 -3.27 19.41 -12.22
N ALA A 73 -2.68 20.49 -12.73
CA ALA A 73 -2.89 20.94 -14.11
C ALA A 73 -2.39 19.92 -15.14
N SER A 74 -1.24 19.27 -14.87
CA SER A 74 -0.69 18.24 -15.76
C SER A 74 -1.52 16.95 -15.70
N VAL A 75 -2.05 16.59 -14.53
CA VAL A 75 -2.92 15.42 -14.34
C VAL A 75 -4.27 15.62 -15.04
N LYS A 76 -4.88 16.80 -14.90
CA LYS A 76 -6.11 17.15 -15.64
C LYS A 76 -5.92 17.09 -17.16
N ARG A 77 -4.79 17.59 -17.66
CA ARG A 77 -4.45 17.49 -19.08
C ARG A 77 -4.26 16.04 -19.53
N ALA A 78 -3.55 15.22 -18.74
CA ALA A 78 -3.38 13.80 -19.02
C ALA A 78 -4.72 13.06 -19.11
N ALA A 79 -5.62 13.29 -18.15
CA ALA A 79 -6.97 12.72 -18.18
C ALA A 79 -7.77 13.15 -19.43
N ALA A 80 -7.69 14.43 -19.81
CA ALA A 80 -8.35 14.93 -21.02
C ALA A 80 -7.80 14.29 -22.30
N ASP A 81 -6.48 14.12 -22.39
CA ASP A 81 -5.82 13.49 -23.55
C ASP A 81 -6.19 12.00 -23.65
N LEU A 82 -6.29 11.28 -22.52
CA LEU A 82 -6.68 9.87 -22.48
C LEU A 82 -8.16 9.62 -22.85
N LYS A 83 -9.02 10.62 -22.79
CA LYS A 83 -10.40 10.55 -23.31
C LYS A 83 -10.44 10.47 -24.82
N GLY A 84 -9.41 10.94 -25.52
CA GLY A 84 -9.29 10.82 -26.98
C GLY A 84 -8.82 9.43 -27.42
N ASP A 85 -8.66 9.23 -28.75
CA ASP A 85 -8.36 7.92 -29.32
C ASP A 85 -6.87 7.63 -29.50
N LYS A 86 -6.00 8.57 -29.11
CA LYS A 86 -4.55 8.42 -29.23
C LYS A 86 -4.02 7.48 -28.15
N SER A 87 -3.10 6.61 -28.55
CA SER A 87 -2.37 5.75 -27.64
C SER A 87 -1.41 6.56 -26.73
N PRO A 88 -1.01 6.02 -25.56
CA PRO A 88 0.04 6.65 -24.73
C PRO A 88 1.33 6.94 -25.48
N GLU A 89 1.73 6.07 -26.44
CA GLU A 89 2.91 6.26 -27.28
C GLU A 89 2.77 7.49 -28.19
N GLU A 90 1.61 7.64 -28.84
CA GLU A 90 1.33 8.81 -29.68
C GLU A 90 1.24 10.11 -28.87
N LEU A 91 0.72 10.04 -27.64
CA LEU A 91 0.60 11.19 -26.75
C LEU A 91 1.94 11.64 -26.17
N LEU A 92 2.88 10.73 -25.97
CA LEU A 92 4.18 10.98 -25.35
C LEU A 92 5.32 11.16 -26.36
N GLY A 93 5.26 10.53 -27.54
CA GLY A 93 6.34 10.56 -28.50
C GLY A 93 7.67 10.12 -27.86
N ASN A 94 8.70 10.98 -27.93
CA ASN A 94 10.03 10.66 -27.38
C ASN A 94 10.05 10.45 -25.85
N LEU A 95 9.00 10.84 -25.13
CA LEU A 95 8.90 10.63 -23.68
C LEU A 95 8.36 9.23 -23.34
N TYR A 96 7.84 8.48 -24.30
CA TYR A 96 7.29 7.14 -24.10
C TYR A 96 8.31 6.17 -23.51
N LYS A 97 9.60 6.38 -23.73
CA LYS A 97 10.69 5.61 -23.10
C LYS A 97 10.69 5.60 -21.58
N TYR A 98 9.97 6.53 -20.92
CA TYR A 98 9.81 6.60 -19.47
C TYR A 98 8.49 5.96 -18.97
N TYR A 99 7.62 5.51 -19.89
CA TYR A 99 6.29 5.03 -19.55
C TYR A 99 6.34 3.84 -18.61
N ASP A 100 7.12 2.82 -18.94
CA ASP A 100 7.22 1.60 -18.13
C ASP A 100 7.73 1.89 -16.72
N TYR A 101 8.68 2.80 -16.57
CA TYR A 101 9.18 3.20 -15.25
C TYR A 101 8.07 3.81 -14.39
N TYR A 102 7.37 4.85 -14.87
CA TYR A 102 6.33 5.51 -14.09
C TYR A 102 5.12 4.61 -13.87
N HIS A 103 4.74 3.83 -14.87
CA HIS A 103 3.63 2.89 -14.74
C HIS A 103 3.90 1.82 -13.67
N GLN A 104 5.07 1.20 -13.68
CA GLN A 104 5.48 0.23 -12.68
C GLN A 104 5.59 0.85 -11.29
N ALA A 105 6.20 2.03 -11.18
CA ALA A 105 6.37 2.73 -9.92
C ALA A 105 5.00 3.10 -9.29
N TYR A 106 4.11 3.69 -10.07
CA TYR A 106 2.79 4.09 -9.57
C TYR A 106 1.88 2.89 -9.32
N THR A 107 1.95 1.85 -10.15
CA THR A 107 1.26 0.56 -9.86
C THR A 107 1.76 -0.05 -8.56
N ALA A 108 3.06 -0.01 -8.29
CA ALA A 108 3.61 -0.56 -7.05
C ALA A 108 3.10 0.19 -5.81
N VAL A 109 2.92 1.50 -5.87
CA VAL A 109 2.41 2.30 -4.74
C VAL A 109 0.88 2.23 -4.63
N LEU A 110 0.15 2.32 -5.75
CA LEU A 110 -1.28 2.62 -5.79
C LEU A 110 -2.17 1.44 -6.22
N GLY A 111 -1.60 0.40 -6.82
CA GLY A 111 -2.35 -0.63 -7.55
C GLY A 111 -3.36 -1.45 -6.74
N GLY A 112 -3.24 -1.49 -5.42
CA GLY A 112 -4.19 -2.18 -4.54
C GLY A 112 -5.24 -1.27 -3.90
N LEU A 113 -5.22 0.05 -4.18
CA LEU A 113 -6.03 1.02 -3.41
C LEU A 113 -7.39 1.32 -4.03
N VAL A 114 -7.54 1.16 -5.35
CA VAL A 114 -8.81 1.31 -6.08
C VAL A 114 -9.12 0.00 -6.79
N GLY A 115 -10.39 -0.41 -6.76
CA GLY A 115 -10.83 -1.65 -7.39
C GLY A 115 -12.22 -2.09 -6.94
N SER A 116 -12.53 -3.36 -7.18
CA SER A 116 -13.82 -3.96 -6.86
C SER A 116 -13.84 -4.53 -5.44
N TYR A 117 -14.92 -4.23 -4.73
CA TYR A 117 -15.17 -4.75 -3.38
C TYR A 117 -16.67 -4.97 -3.16
N ALA A 118 -17.04 -5.63 -2.08
CA ALA A 118 -18.42 -5.69 -1.63
C ALA A 118 -18.54 -5.36 -0.15
N ILE A 119 -19.64 -4.71 0.22
CA ILE A 119 -20.03 -4.44 1.60
C ILE A 119 -21.32 -5.16 1.91
N GLU A 120 -21.43 -5.70 3.12
CA GLU A 120 -22.71 -6.25 3.58
C GLU A 120 -23.60 -5.15 4.13
N LYS A 121 -24.84 -5.11 3.65
CA LYS A 121 -25.87 -4.23 4.15
C LYS A 121 -27.20 -5.00 4.21
N ASP A 122 -27.80 -5.03 5.40
CA ASP A 122 -29.09 -5.70 5.65
C ASP A 122 -29.08 -7.19 5.21
N GLY A 123 -27.95 -7.89 5.44
CA GLY A 123 -27.76 -9.30 5.08
C GLY A 123 -27.49 -9.55 3.59
N GLN A 124 -27.25 -8.52 2.80
CA GLN A 124 -26.94 -8.63 1.37
C GLN A 124 -25.58 -8.04 1.06
N TRP A 125 -24.79 -8.76 0.24
CA TRP A 125 -23.53 -8.27 -0.30
C TRP A 125 -23.78 -7.37 -1.49
N ILE A 126 -23.37 -6.11 -1.40
CA ILE A 126 -23.52 -5.09 -2.44
C ILE A 126 -22.14 -4.84 -3.05
N PRO A 127 -21.92 -5.24 -4.32
CA PRO A 127 -20.67 -4.95 -5.01
C PRO A 127 -20.57 -3.45 -5.31
N ALA A 128 -19.36 -2.94 -5.28
CA ALA A 128 -19.00 -1.57 -5.59
C ALA A 128 -17.61 -1.51 -6.24
N TYR A 129 -17.33 -0.43 -6.94
CA TYR A 129 -16.00 -0.09 -7.43
C TYR A 129 -15.57 1.25 -6.86
N GLY A 130 -14.35 1.37 -6.38
CA GLY A 130 -13.85 2.62 -5.82
C GLY A 130 -12.64 2.44 -4.91
N LEU A 131 -12.44 3.42 -4.03
CA LEU A 131 -11.38 3.38 -3.03
C LEU A 131 -11.65 2.25 -2.02
N LYS A 132 -10.81 1.22 -2.03
CA LYS A 132 -10.92 0.04 -1.17
C LYS A 132 -9.86 0.00 -0.07
N ALA A 133 -9.04 1.04 0.03
CA ALA A 133 -8.08 1.23 1.12
C ALA A 133 -8.63 2.20 2.17
N PHE A 134 -8.24 2.03 3.43
CA PHE A 134 -8.74 2.83 4.55
C PHE A 134 -7.60 3.61 5.22
N SER A 135 -7.95 4.75 5.86
CA SER A 135 -7.05 5.41 6.83
C SER A 135 -6.61 4.41 7.90
N PRO A 136 -5.34 4.41 8.33
CA PRO A 136 -4.90 3.51 9.41
C PRO A 136 -5.57 3.79 10.76
N ILE A 137 -6.25 4.94 10.90
CA ILE A 137 -6.96 5.32 12.14
C ILE A 137 -8.45 5.05 11.99
N ALA A 138 -9.03 4.24 12.85
CA ALA A 138 -10.44 3.89 12.82
C ALA A 138 -11.36 5.13 12.93
N ALA A 139 -12.57 5.04 12.37
CA ALA A 139 -13.56 6.11 12.43
C ALA A 139 -13.95 6.46 13.88
N GLY A 140 -14.30 7.72 14.13
CA GLY A 140 -14.67 8.20 15.47
C GLY A 140 -13.49 8.67 16.33
N TYR A 141 -12.25 8.43 15.96
CA TYR A 141 -11.05 8.83 16.70
C TYR A 141 -10.37 10.02 16.03
N GLY A 142 -10.08 11.08 16.80
CA GLY A 142 -9.34 12.24 16.32
C GLY A 142 -7.87 11.91 16.09
N PHE A 143 -7.28 12.50 15.06
CA PHE A 143 -5.85 12.45 14.82
C PHE A 143 -5.35 13.73 14.16
N SER A 144 -4.04 13.95 14.23
CA SER A 144 -3.34 14.98 13.46
C SER A 144 -2.03 14.40 12.91
N HIS A 145 -1.52 14.99 11.85
CA HIS A 145 -0.26 14.56 11.26
C HIS A 145 0.46 15.73 10.58
N CYS A 146 1.75 15.61 10.35
CA CYS A 146 2.55 16.57 9.63
C CYS A 146 3.47 15.86 8.64
N ASP A 147 3.92 16.61 7.63
CA ASP A 147 4.90 16.12 6.67
C ASP A 147 6.28 16.06 7.32
N ASP A 148 6.70 14.85 7.67
CA ASP A 148 7.96 14.60 8.41
C ASP A 148 8.80 13.45 7.81
N PHE A 149 8.48 13.00 6.60
CA PHE A 149 9.27 12.02 5.89
C PHE A 149 10.70 12.54 5.61
N GLY A 150 11.70 11.72 5.85
CA GLY A 150 13.10 12.07 5.63
C GLY A 150 13.72 13.02 6.67
N VAL A 151 12.94 13.54 7.63
CA VAL A 151 13.45 14.36 8.73
C VAL A 151 14.44 13.57 9.57
N SER A 152 15.49 14.25 10.06
CA SER A 152 16.50 13.61 10.89
C SER A 152 15.94 13.19 12.25
N ARG A 153 16.16 11.94 12.61
CA ARG A 153 15.88 11.36 13.93
C ARG A 153 17.18 10.87 14.57
N SER A 154 17.23 10.86 15.89
CA SER A 154 18.38 10.32 16.62
C SER A 154 17.93 9.49 17.83
N PHE A 155 18.41 8.27 17.89
CA PHE A 155 18.40 7.41 19.08
C PHE A 155 19.59 6.47 18.95
N GLY A 156 20.67 6.80 19.63
CA GLY A 156 21.96 6.12 19.50
C GLY A 156 22.77 6.54 18.25
N PHE A 157 22.14 6.72 17.10
CA PHE A 157 22.75 7.24 15.86
C PHE A 157 21.74 8.07 15.05
N LYS A 158 22.27 8.88 14.12
CA LYS A 158 21.42 9.69 13.23
C LYS A 158 20.85 8.79 12.12
N ARG A 159 19.55 8.90 11.87
CA ARG A 159 18.84 8.22 10.79
C ARG A 159 17.77 9.14 10.19
N LYS A 160 17.32 8.82 8.98
CA LYS A 160 16.16 9.47 8.40
C LYS A 160 14.88 8.85 8.96
N HIS A 161 13.84 9.64 9.08
CA HIS A 161 12.48 9.18 9.35
C HIS A 161 11.90 8.58 8.06
N LEU A 162 11.77 7.26 8.02
CA LEU A 162 11.28 6.51 6.85
C LEU A 162 9.83 6.05 7.08
N GLY A 163 8.94 7.01 7.27
CA GLY A 163 7.53 6.82 7.54
C GLY A 163 6.86 8.14 7.83
N HIS A 164 5.70 8.06 8.43
CA HIS A 164 4.82 9.17 8.71
C HIS A 164 4.25 9.02 10.13
N ASP A 165 4.41 10.04 10.96
CA ASP A 165 3.92 10.04 12.34
C ASP A 165 2.50 10.61 12.39
N ILE A 166 1.55 9.80 12.86
CA ILE A 166 0.13 10.14 13.03
C ILE A 166 -0.17 10.23 14.52
N MET A 167 -0.36 11.45 15.01
CA MET A 167 -0.63 11.73 16.43
C MET A 167 -2.07 11.40 16.78
N GLY A 168 -2.30 10.75 17.92
CA GLY A 168 -3.64 10.39 18.38
C GLY A 168 -3.70 10.09 19.87
N GLY A 169 -4.82 9.57 20.34
CA GLY A 169 -5.00 9.14 21.72
C GLY A 169 -4.43 7.75 21.99
N LEU A 170 -3.97 7.49 23.22
CA LEU A 170 -3.56 6.16 23.64
C LEU A 170 -4.72 5.16 23.49
N GLY A 171 -4.47 4.02 22.87
CA GLY A 171 -5.47 2.99 22.64
C GLY A 171 -6.40 3.28 21.44
N THR A 172 -6.13 4.31 20.63
CA THR A 172 -6.85 4.52 19.37
C THR A 172 -6.73 3.26 18.49
N PRO A 173 -7.85 2.68 18.03
CA PRO A 173 -7.83 1.51 17.17
C PRO A 173 -7.16 1.81 15.83
N ILE A 174 -6.24 0.92 15.45
CA ILE A 174 -5.50 0.96 14.20
C ILE A 174 -6.04 -0.14 13.29
N VAL A 175 -6.30 0.20 12.02
CA VAL A 175 -6.82 -0.73 11.03
C VAL A 175 -5.86 -0.91 9.87
N ALA A 176 -5.95 -2.06 9.20
CA ALA A 176 -5.18 -2.33 7.99
C ALA A 176 -5.56 -1.33 6.88
N VAL A 177 -4.57 -0.68 6.28
CA VAL A 177 -4.77 0.26 5.16
C VAL A 177 -5.25 -0.47 3.92
N GLU A 178 -4.63 -1.58 3.62
CA GLU A 178 -4.94 -2.48 2.50
C GLU A 178 -5.04 -3.91 3.02
N GLY A 179 -5.75 -4.78 2.31
CA GLY A 179 -5.77 -6.20 2.61
C GLY A 179 -4.43 -6.88 2.31
N GLY A 180 -4.12 -7.92 3.07
CA GLY A 180 -2.85 -8.61 2.91
C GLY A 180 -2.65 -9.74 3.91
N VAL A 181 -1.40 -10.16 4.02
CA VAL A 181 -0.94 -11.17 4.97
C VAL A 181 -0.17 -10.49 6.09
N VAL A 182 -0.47 -10.82 7.33
CA VAL A 182 0.34 -10.39 8.49
C VAL A 182 1.69 -11.10 8.39
N GLU A 183 2.71 -10.38 7.96
CA GLU A 183 4.03 -10.94 7.72
C GLU A 183 4.95 -10.87 8.93
N ALA A 184 4.73 -9.87 9.79
CA ALA A 184 5.53 -9.68 10.98
C ALA A 184 4.69 -9.07 12.11
N MET A 185 4.88 -9.59 13.31
CA MET A 185 4.37 -9.04 14.56
C MET A 185 5.45 -9.18 15.63
N GLY A 186 5.48 -8.23 16.58
CA GLY A 186 6.39 -8.34 17.72
C GLY A 186 7.12 -7.06 18.05
N TRP A 187 8.13 -7.19 18.89
CA TRP A 187 8.96 -6.11 19.37
C TRP A 187 10.19 -5.89 18.50
N ASN A 188 10.51 -4.64 18.24
CA ASN A 188 11.86 -4.27 17.87
C ASN A 188 12.33 -3.01 18.66
N ARG A 189 13.63 -2.84 18.74
CA ARG A 189 14.28 -1.78 19.52
C ARG A 189 13.77 -0.37 19.20
N TYR A 190 13.50 -0.07 17.94
CA TYR A 190 13.12 1.27 17.48
C TYR A 190 11.61 1.46 17.42
N GLY A 191 10.89 0.57 16.78
CA GLY A 191 9.45 0.66 16.59
C GLY A 191 8.62 0.19 17.79
N GLY A 192 9.25 -0.44 18.80
CA GLY A 192 8.50 -1.04 19.89
C GLY A 192 7.64 -2.20 19.40
N TRP A 193 6.42 -2.30 19.89
CA TRP A 193 5.44 -3.21 19.34
C TRP A 193 5.04 -2.77 17.94
N ARG A 194 5.10 -3.69 16.97
CA ARG A 194 4.88 -3.41 15.56
C ARG A 194 4.16 -4.53 14.85
N ILE A 195 3.47 -4.17 13.74
CA ILE A 195 2.89 -5.09 12.77
C ILE A 195 3.41 -4.72 11.38
N GLY A 196 3.69 -5.73 10.58
CA GLY A 196 3.99 -5.62 9.16
C GLY A 196 2.99 -6.42 8.35
N ILE A 197 2.33 -5.79 7.37
CA ILE A 197 1.35 -6.43 6.48
C ILE A 197 1.87 -6.36 5.05
N ARG A 198 1.98 -7.51 4.39
CA ARG A 198 2.31 -7.63 2.99
C ARG A 198 1.03 -7.64 2.16
N SER A 199 0.88 -6.72 1.21
CA SER A 199 -0.26 -6.72 0.27
C SER A 199 -0.38 -8.05 -0.48
N PHE A 200 -1.59 -8.40 -0.91
CA PHE A 200 -1.84 -9.67 -1.61
C PHE A 200 -1.04 -9.83 -2.90
N ASP A 201 -0.72 -8.74 -3.60
CA ASP A 201 0.16 -8.74 -4.79
C ASP A 201 1.66 -8.75 -4.45
N SER A 202 2.00 -8.80 -3.16
CA SER A 202 3.36 -8.85 -2.60
C SER A 202 4.26 -7.65 -2.90
N LYS A 203 3.71 -6.53 -3.40
CA LYS A 203 4.51 -5.35 -3.79
C LYS A 203 4.65 -4.32 -2.69
N ARG A 204 3.69 -4.23 -1.76
CA ARG A 204 3.63 -3.27 -0.67
C ARG A 204 3.80 -3.95 0.67
N TYR A 205 4.63 -3.36 1.53
CA TYR A 205 4.77 -3.77 2.93
C TYR A 205 4.41 -2.58 3.79
N TYR A 206 3.29 -2.70 4.50
CA TYR A 206 2.78 -1.69 5.42
C TYR A 206 3.33 -1.93 6.81
N TYR A 207 3.94 -0.91 7.39
CA TYR A 207 4.57 -0.95 8.70
C TYR A 207 3.82 -0.07 9.69
N TYR A 208 3.38 -0.66 10.79
CA TYR A 208 2.65 0.00 11.87
C TYR A 208 3.43 -0.18 13.16
N ALA A 209 3.91 0.90 13.78
CA ALA A 209 4.78 0.82 14.94
C ALA A 209 4.36 1.75 16.07
N HIS A 210 5.06 1.66 17.20
CA HIS A 210 4.77 2.33 18.47
C HIS A 210 3.42 1.94 19.06
N LEU A 211 2.99 0.69 18.85
CA LEU A 211 1.72 0.20 19.35
C LEU A 211 1.68 0.19 20.89
N GLN A 212 0.49 -0.03 21.43
CA GLN A 212 0.22 0.08 22.85
C GLN A 212 1.00 -0.95 23.67
N LYS A 213 1.49 -0.52 24.84
CA LYS A 213 2.07 -1.40 25.83
C LYS A 213 1.00 -2.35 26.38
N ASP A 214 1.39 -3.60 26.69
CA ASP A 214 0.59 -4.67 27.29
C ASP A 214 -0.60 -5.17 26.43
N HIS A 215 -1.08 -4.38 25.46
CA HIS A 215 -2.17 -4.75 24.55
C HIS A 215 -1.97 -4.13 23.15
N PRO A 216 -0.91 -4.52 22.43
CA PRO A 216 -0.55 -3.89 21.15
C PRO A 216 -1.42 -4.32 19.99
N PHE A 217 -1.88 -5.57 19.97
CA PHE A 217 -2.49 -6.22 18.83
C PHE A 217 -3.99 -6.46 19.03
N ALA A 218 -4.72 -6.60 17.93
CA ALA A 218 -6.07 -7.13 17.96
C ALA A 218 -6.07 -8.56 18.49
N GLU A 219 -7.17 -8.95 19.18
CA GLU A 219 -7.31 -10.28 19.74
C GLU A 219 -7.26 -11.36 18.65
N ASN A 220 -6.53 -12.44 18.89
CA ASN A 220 -6.36 -13.60 18.01
C ASN A 220 -5.67 -13.30 16.67
N LEU A 221 -5.03 -12.15 16.50
CA LEU A 221 -4.25 -11.85 15.30
C LEU A 221 -2.86 -12.48 15.41
N GLU A 222 -2.46 -13.27 14.40
CA GLU A 222 -1.18 -13.97 14.35
C GLU A 222 -0.45 -13.72 13.02
N VAL A 223 0.85 -14.00 13.00
CA VAL A 223 1.64 -13.99 11.76
C VAL A 223 1.15 -15.10 10.84
N GLY A 224 0.89 -14.76 9.59
CA GLY A 224 0.31 -15.63 8.57
C GLY A 224 -1.18 -15.40 8.34
N ASP A 225 -1.86 -14.66 9.21
CA ASP A 225 -3.28 -14.36 9.04
C ASP A 225 -3.52 -13.44 7.84
N LEU A 226 -4.67 -13.65 7.20
CA LEU A 226 -5.19 -12.77 6.16
C LEU A 226 -6.05 -11.68 6.80
N VAL A 227 -5.77 -10.44 6.46
CA VAL A 227 -6.57 -9.29 6.87
C VAL A 227 -7.16 -8.58 5.66
N GLN A 228 -8.39 -8.09 5.79
CA GLN A 228 -9.00 -7.21 4.81
C GLN A 228 -8.64 -5.75 5.10
N ALA A 229 -8.67 -4.91 4.07
CA ALA A 229 -8.54 -3.47 4.28
C ALA A 229 -9.59 -2.97 5.28
N GLY A 230 -9.18 -2.22 6.31
CA GLY A 230 -10.04 -1.71 7.37
C GLY A 230 -10.33 -2.68 8.54
N ASP A 231 -9.76 -3.88 8.55
CA ASP A 231 -9.83 -4.75 9.72
C ASP A 231 -8.98 -4.20 10.86
N LEU A 232 -9.45 -4.36 12.09
CA LEU A 232 -8.68 -3.98 13.27
C LEU A 232 -7.43 -4.85 13.38
N ILE A 233 -6.26 -4.20 13.54
CA ILE A 233 -4.98 -4.89 13.67
C ILE A 233 -4.28 -4.60 15.00
N GLY A 234 -4.60 -3.51 15.68
CA GLY A 234 -3.95 -3.16 16.94
C GLY A 234 -4.37 -1.81 17.48
N PHE A 235 -3.61 -1.32 18.45
CA PHE A 235 -3.93 -0.09 19.18
C PHE A 235 -2.73 0.83 19.26
N MET A 236 -2.97 2.14 19.07
CA MET A 236 -1.96 3.19 19.12
C MET A 236 -1.36 3.32 20.52
N GLY A 237 -0.06 3.46 20.59
CA GLY A 237 0.66 3.65 21.83
C GLY A 237 1.84 4.60 21.71
N ARG A 238 2.90 4.30 22.46
CA ARG A 238 4.18 5.04 22.47
C ARG A 238 5.35 4.14 22.88
N THR A 239 5.27 2.84 22.53
CA THR A 239 6.33 1.88 22.80
C THR A 239 7.50 2.03 21.84
N GLY A 240 8.68 1.58 22.21
CA GLY A 240 9.88 1.61 21.38
C GLY A 240 11.02 2.41 22.02
N TYR A 241 12.07 2.64 21.23
CA TYR A 241 13.34 3.25 21.64
C TYR A 241 13.91 2.62 22.91
N SER A 242 13.89 1.29 23.00
CA SER A 242 14.32 0.51 24.14
C SER A 242 14.76 -0.89 23.72
N ASP A 243 15.89 -1.35 24.29
CA ASP A 243 16.33 -2.74 24.16
C ASP A 243 15.47 -3.69 25.02
N LYS A 244 14.81 -3.12 26.05
CA LYS A 244 13.85 -3.87 26.87
C LYS A 244 12.49 -3.85 26.21
N GLU A 245 11.90 -5.01 26.05
CA GLU A 245 10.56 -5.19 25.50
C GLU A 245 9.47 -4.57 26.38
N ASN A 246 8.37 -4.17 25.75
CA ASN A 246 7.15 -3.69 26.38
C ASN A 246 7.36 -2.42 27.23
N VAL A 247 8.15 -1.47 26.74
CA VAL A 247 8.46 -0.20 27.41
C VAL A 247 7.94 0.98 26.61
N ASN A 248 7.24 1.89 27.30
CA ASN A 248 6.83 3.20 26.79
C ASN A 248 7.99 4.21 26.95
N ASN A 249 8.90 4.28 25.98
CA ASN A 249 10.04 5.19 26.03
C ASN A 249 9.95 6.35 25.03
N ILE A 250 8.82 6.50 24.37
CA ILE A 250 8.50 7.63 23.49
C ILE A 250 7.56 8.57 24.28
N GLU A 251 7.80 9.88 24.18
CA GLU A 251 7.03 10.87 24.92
C GLU A 251 5.61 11.05 24.38
N THR A 252 5.49 11.17 23.06
CA THR A 252 4.22 11.45 22.38
C THR A 252 3.55 10.16 21.91
N VAL A 253 2.25 10.04 22.15
CA VAL A 253 1.43 8.95 21.60
C VAL A 253 1.24 9.19 20.11
N HIS A 254 1.67 8.25 19.28
CA HIS A 254 1.48 8.31 17.84
C HIS A 254 1.62 6.93 17.20
N LEU A 255 1.05 6.79 16.01
CA LEU A 255 1.34 5.70 15.10
C LEU A 255 2.47 6.14 14.16
N HIS A 256 3.58 5.42 14.15
CA HIS A 256 4.53 5.49 13.03
C HIS A 256 4.04 4.55 11.93
N PHE A 257 3.62 5.13 10.82
CA PHE A 257 3.10 4.43 9.64
C PHE A 257 4.08 4.53 8.48
N GLY A 258 4.49 3.40 7.92
CA GLY A 258 5.40 3.33 6.78
C GLY A 258 4.86 2.48 5.65
N LEU A 259 5.24 2.81 4.43
CA LEU A 259 5.02 2.02 3.23
C LEU A 259 6.35 1.74 2.55
N GLN A 260 6.73 0.47 2.50
CA GLN A 260 7.90 -0.02 1.79
C GLN A 260 7.48 -0.74 0.51
N LEU A 261 8.13 -0.49 -0.60
CA LEU A 261 7.96 -1.26 -1.83
C LEU A 261 8.94 -2.43 -1.86
N VAL A 262 8.44 -3.57 -2.34
CA VAL A 262 9.23 -4.80 -2.44
C VAL A 262 9.07 -5.39 -3.83
N PHE A 263 10.05 -5.13 -4.69
CA PHE A 263 10.13 -5.75 -6.02
C PHE A 263 10.92 -7.06 -5.99
N ASP A 264 11.80 -7.20 -5.00
CA ASP A 264 12.60 -8.38 -4.71
C ASP A 264 12.78 -8.53 -3.20
N GLU A 265 12.76 -9.76 -2.67
CA GLU A 265 12.86 -10.01 -1.23
C GLU A 265 14.17 -9.50 -0.61
N SER A 266 15.24 -9.37 -1.39
CA SER A 266 16.49 -8.76 -0.93
C SER A 266 16.38 -7.28 -0.58
N GLN A 267 15.33 -6.59 -1.04
CA GLN A 267 15.08 -5.19 -0.71
C GLN A 267 14.51 -4.98 0.70
N LYS A 268 14.05 -6.03 1.33
CA LYS A 268 13.31 -6.02 2.60
C LYS A 268 14.18 -5.86 3.85
N GLU A 269 15.41 -6.28 3.83
CA GLU A 269 16.25 -6.44 5.03
C GLU A 269 17.62 -5.78 4.89
N CYS A 270 17.79 -4.85 3.98
CA CYS A 270 19.10 -4.26 3.77
C CYS A 270 19.08 -2.85 3.17
N ASN A 271 20.22 -2.39 2.73
CA ASN A 271 20.48 -1.03 2.22
C ASN A 271 19.71 -0.66 0.92
N SER A 272 18.88 -1.56 0.39
CA SER A 272 18.11 -1.35 -0.84
C SER A 272 16.60 -1.17 -0.60
N GLU A 273 16.20 -0.90 0.63
CA GLU A 273 14.80 -0.62 1.00
C GLU A 273 14.27 0.62 0.27
N ILE A 274 13.05 0.51 -0.28
CA ILE A 274 12.36 1.61 -0.94
C ILE A 274 11.19 2.03 -0.07
N TRP A 275 11.38 3.07 0.73
CA TRP A 275 10.34 3.68 1.56
C TRP A 275 9.72 4.87 0.83
N ILE A 276 8.42 4.97 0.89
CA ILE A 276 7.62 5.99 0.20
C ILE A 276 7.17 7.05 1.19
N ASP A 277 7.27 8.31 0.78
CA ASP A 277 6.58 9.40 1.44
C ASP A 277 5.07 9.22 1.25
N VAL A 278 4.38 8.96 2.35
CA VAL A 278 2.95 8.65 2.36
C VAL A 278 2.08 9.81 2.86
N TYR A 279 2.65 11.00 3.04
CA TYR A 279 1.91 12.15 3.59
C TYR A 279 0.63 12.45 2.80
N ASP A 280 0.74 12.67 1.51
CA ASP A 280 -0.42 12.97 0.66
C ASP A 280 -1.36 11.77 0.48
N LEU A 281 -0.85 10.54 0.55
CA LEU A 281 -1.66 9.34 0.55
C LEU A 281 -2.49 9.22 1.84
N VAL A 282 -1.90 9.46 3.01
CA VAL A 282 -2.63 9.49 4.29
C VAL A 282 -3.70 10.57 4.30
N ARG A 283 -3.44 11.73 3.68
CA ARG A 283 -4.46 12.77 3.47
C ARG A 283 -5.62 12.27 2.60
N LEU A 284 -5.32 11.55 1.51
CA LEU A 284 -6.34 10.97 0.63
C LEU A 284 -7.23 9.99 1.39
N LEU A 285 -6.64 9.13 2.19
CA LEU A 285 -7.35 8.12 2.98
C LEU A 285 -8.07 8.72 4.21
N GLY A 286 -7.72 9.94 4.63
CA GLY A 286 -8.16 10.53 5.90
C GLY A 286 -9.67 10.58 6.11
N ASN A 287 -10.45 10.68 5.03
CA ASN A 287 -11.91 10.66 5.06
C ASN A 287 -12.52 9.26 4.79
N HIS A 288 -11.72 8.27 4.37
CA HIS A 288 -12.16 6.90 4.12
C HIS A 288 -11.72 6.01 5.29
N ARG A 289 -12.59 5.90 6.29
CA ARG A 289 -12.23 5.32 7.59
C ARG A 289 -13.15 4.15 7.94
N SER A 290 -12.56 3.03 8.37
CA SER A 290 -13.30 1.87 8.84
C SER A 290 -13.83 2.10 10.26
N SER A 291 -15.10 1.76 10.48
CA SER A 291 -15.71 1.77 11.83
C SER A 291 -15.44 0.43 12.51
N VAL A 292 -15.03 0.49 13.78
CA VAL A 292 -14.84 -0.68 14.64
C VAL A 292 -15.70 -0.57 15.88
N ILE A 293 -16.18 -1.70 16.39
CA ILE A 293 -16.99 -1.81 17.61
C ILE A 293 -16.36 -2.81 18.55
N LYS A 294 -16.59 -2.58 19.84
CA LYS A 294 -16.25 -3.56 20.89
C LYS A 294 -17.50 -4.37 21.23
N THR A 295 -17.41 -5.68 21.05
CA THR A 295 -18.46 -6.65 21.40
C THR A 295 -18.03 -7.50 22.60
N ALA A 296 -18.84 -8.45 23.01
CA ALA A 296 -18.48 -9.45 24.03
C ALA A 296 -17.34 -10.38 23.57
N GLU A 297 -17.18 -10.52 22.25
CA GLU A 297 -16.17 -11.38 21.60
C GLU A 297 -14.88 -10.64 21.26
N GLY A 298 -14.79 -9.34 21.64
CA GLY A 298 -13.64 -8.48 21.35
C GLY A 298 -13.97 -7.34 20.38
N TRP A 299 -12.94 -6.73 19.86
CA TRP A 299 -13.06 -5.67 18.87
C TRP A 299 -13.18 -6.23 17.46
N GLN A 300 -14.11 -5.71 16.66
CA GLN A 300 -14.31 -6.13 15.28
C GLN A 300 -14.75 -4.96 14.39
N ARG A 301 -14.63 -5.15 13.08
CA ARG A 301 -15.19 -4.22 12.09
C ARG A 301 -16.71 -4.16 12.25
N MET A 302 -17.28 -2.96 12.17
CA MET A 302 -18.73 -2.75 12.26
C MET A 302 -19.47 -3.22 11.00
N TYR A 303 -18.90 -2.99 9.84
CA TYR A 303 -19.52 -3.31 8.55
C TYR A 303 -18.67 -4.34 7.81
N PRO A 304 -19.19 -5.57 7.56
CA PRO A 304 -18.49 -6.58 6.82
C PRO A 304 -18.09 -6.07 5.41
N TYR A 305 -16.91 -6.46 5.00
CA TYR A 305 -16.29 -6.02 3.75
C TYR A 305 -15.49 -7.17 3.16
N VAL A 306 -15.46 -7.27 1.83
CA VAL A 306 -14.61 -8.20 1.10
C VAL A 306 -14.02 -7.53 -0.13
N ASP A 307 -12.72 -7.68 -0.32
CA ASP A 307 -12.04 -7.32 -1.54
C ASP A 307 -12.33 -8.38 -2.62
N LEU A 308 -12.95 -7.99 -3.72
CA LEU A 308 -13.32 -8.90 -4.81
C LEU A 308 -12.17 -9.20 -5.75
N ASP A 309 -11.11 -8.39 -5.74
CA ASP A 309 -9.93 -8.58 -6.59
C ASP A 309 -8.94 -9.62 -5.98
N VAL A 310 -9.09 -9.98 -4.70
CA VAL A 310 -8.18 -10.92 -4.00
C VAL A 310 -8.13 -12.31 -4.64
N GLY A 311 -9.18 -12.74 -5.29
CA GLY A 311 -9.21 -14.02 -6.02
C GLY A 311 -8.24 -14.09 -7.21
N ALA A 312 -7.72 -12.97 -7.66
CA ALA A 312 -6.75 -12.86 -8.75
C ALA A 312 -5.28 -12.96 -8.28
N TYR A 313 -5.04 -12.95 -6.95
CA TYR A 313 -3.68 -13.05 -6.41
C TYR A 313 -3.29 -14.51 -6.16
N PRO A 314 -2.07 -14.93 -6.53
CA PRO A 314 -1.58 -16.27 -6.20
C PRO A 314 -1.49 -16.41 -4.67
N ARG A 315 -2.10 -17.45 -4.16
CA ARG A 315 -1.99 -17.86 -2.74
C ARG A 315 -0.64 -18.51 -2.46
#